data_65b103735b6e5d57e27cccf6dbe0d3cc
#
_entry.id   65b103735b6e5d57e27cccf6dbe0d3cc
#
_cell.length_a   1.000
_cell.length_b   1.000
_cell.length_c   1.000
_cell.angle_alpha   90.00
_cell.angle_beta   90.00
_cell.angle_gamma   90.00
#
_symmetry.space_group_name_H-M   'P 1'
#
loop_
_entity.id
_entity.type
_entity.pdbx_description
1 polymer ?
#
loop_
_entity_poly.entity_id
_entity_poly.type
_entity_poly.pdbx_seq_one_letter_code
_entity_poly.pdbx_strand_id
1 'polypeptide(L)'
;WLPALFRDKPFGLVDQPYFTPVQVNRAAGFRQIDLKSLLTTSRAPNALRVQGMLVLKDMPAKVTGNLLRHTLGDSFEDLRLLAYGILDQKEKEITRDIERALHLLERAKESRRYRLARRLSELYWELNYQDLVRGDIRTLTLERAAFYADMGLMEAPEDAGLWLLRGRIQLSQGEIGEAHQSMTFARRLGLSAAKVNPWLAE
;
A
#
# COMPACT_ATOMS: atom_id res chain seq x y z
N TRP A 1 16.69 -49.53 -33.87
CA TRP A 1 15.43 -50.25 -33.55
C TRP A 1 14.82 -49.68 -32.26
N LEU A 2 14.51 -48.37 -32.27
CA LEU A 2 13.80 -47.69 -31.20
C LEU A 2 12.97 -46.51 -31.77
N PRO A 3 11.90 -46.79 -32.53
CA PRO A 3 10.92 -45.72 -32.77
C PRO A 3 9.46 -46.18 -32.54
N ALA A 4 9.19 -46.97 -31.53
CA ALA A 4 7.81 -47.40 -31.27
C ALA A 4 7.28 -47.10 -29.86
N LEU A 5 8.00 -46.28 -29.06
CA LEU A 5 7.64 -46.00 -27.68
C LEU A 5 7.10 -44.58 -27.44
N PHE A 6 7.05 -43.73 -28.47
CA PHE A 6 6.41 -42.43 -28.43
C PHE A 6 5.24 -42.35 -29.41
N ARG A 7 4.30 -43.25 -29.27
CA ARG A 7 3.01 -43.11 -29.92
C ARG A 7 2.14 -42.25 -29.04
N ASP A 8 1.87 -41.06 -29.54
CA ASP A 8 1.01 -40.02 -29.01
C ASP A 8 -0.23 -40.59 -28.31
N LYS A 9 -0.20 -40.61 -26.98
CA LYS A 9 -1.44 -40.46 -26.22
C LYS A 9 -1.74 -39.00 -26.21
N PRO A 10 -2.89 -38.52 -26.76
CA PRO A 10 -3.28 -37.16 -26.57
C PRO A 10 -3.35 -36.93 -25.04
N PHE A 11 -2.56 -36.03 -24.54
CA PHE A 11 -2.74 -35.49 -23.19
C PHE A 11 -4.21 -35.08 -23.11
N GLY A 12 -5.01 -35.87 -22.39
CA GLY A 12 -6.37 -35.46 -22.06
C GLY A 12 -6.26 -34.08 -21.45
N LEU A 13 -6.86 -33.09 -22.12
CA LEU A 13 -7.10 -31.78 -21.55
C LEU A 13 -7.78 -32.07 -20.21
N VAL A 14 -7.02 -31.90 -19.13
CA VAL A 14 -7.61 -31.78 -17.81
C VAL A 14 -8.58 -30.61 -17.97
N ASP A 15 -9.87 -30.90 -17.87
CA ASP A 15 -10.90 -29.88 -17.84
C ASP A 15 -10.49 -28.89 -16.75
N GLN A 16 -9.84 -27.80 -17.16
CA GLN A 16 -9.65 -26.66 -16.27
C GLN A 16 -11.06 -26.23 -15.91
N PRO A 17 -11.39 -26.17 -14.61
CA PRO A 17 -12.67 -25.62 -14.21
C PRO A 17 -12.75 -24.26 -14.86
N TYR A 18 -13.69 -24.10 -15.81
CA TYR A 18 -13.98 -22.82 -16.41
C TYR A 18 -14.33 -21.89 -15.26
N PHE A 19 -13.39 -21.05 -14.87
CA PHE A 19 -13.69 -19.88 -14.09
C PHE A 19 -14.56 -19.01 -15.00
N THR A 20 -15.86 -19.26 -14.94
CA THR A 20 -16.82 -18.25 -15.44
C THR A 20 -16.53 -17.00 -14.63
N PRO A 21 -16.07 -15.92 -15.25
CA PRO A 21 -15.90 -14.66 -14.52
C PRO A 21 -17.28 -14.31 -13.99
N VAL A 22 -17.51 -14.56 -12.69
CA VAL A 22 -18.69 -14.08 -12.00
C VAL A 22 -18.64 -12.58 -12.20
N GLN A 23 -19.59 -12.07 -12.99
CA GLN A 23 -19.74 -10.63 -13.17
C GLN A 23 -20.00 -10.07 -11.78
N VAL A 24 -18.94 -9.51 -11.18
CA VAL A 24 -19.03 -8.77 -9.93
C VAL A 24 -19.93 -7.59 -10.27
N ASN A 25 -21.19 -7.68 -9.87
CA ASN A 25 -22.12 -6.58 -10.03
C ASN A 25 -21.63 -5.46 -9.11
N ARG A 26 -20.86 -4.52 -9.65
CA ARG A 26 -20.30 -3.35 -8.96
C ARG A 26 -21.37 -2.46 -8.32
N ALA A 27 -22.64 -2.72 -8.62
CA ALA A 27 -23.79 -1.98 -8.09
C ALA A 27 -24.32 -2.46 -6.74
N ALA A 28 -23.92 -3.64 -6.25
CA ALA A 28 -24.23 -4.04 -4.87
C ALA A 28 -23.24 -3.35 -3.94
N GLY A 29 -23.64 -2.19 -3.41
CA GLY A 29 -22.85 -1.39 -2.49
C GLY A 29 -22.49 -2.16 -1.22
N PHE A 30 -21.44 -2.96 -1.27
CA PHE A 30 -20.78 -3.48 -0.08
C PHE A 30 -20.24 -2.29 0.71
N ARG A 31 -20.90 -1.93 1.80
CA ARG A 31 -20.39 -0.96 2.74
C ARG A 31 -19.14 -1.55 3.41
N GLN A 32 -18.17 -0.73 3.72
CA GLN A 32 -16.91 -1.16 4.38
C GLN A 32 -17.17 -1.99 5.66
N ILE A 33 -18.24 -1.71 6.38
CA ILE A 33 -18.67 -2.44 7.58
C ILE A 33 -19.10 -3.86 7.21
N ASP A 34 -19.80 -4.03 6.08
CA ASP A 34 -20.28 -5.33 5.62
C ASP A 34 -19.11 -6.23 5.17
N LEU A 35 -18.09 -5.65 4.51
CA LEU A 35 -16.87 -6.38 4.10
C LEU A 35 -16.06 -6.86 5.29
N LYS A 36 -15.91 -6.04 6.33
CA LYS A 36 -15.21 -6.45 7.55
C LYS A 36 -15.95 -7.63 8.21
N SER A 37 -17.25 -7.52 8.42
CA SER A 37 -18.06 -8.59 9.00
C SER A 37 -18.00 -9.87 8.16
N LEU A 38 -18.12 -9.74 6.83
CA LEU A 38 -18.05 -10.87 5.89
C LEU A 38 -16.71 -11.61 5.97
N LEU A 39 -15.60 -10.90 6.04
CA LEU A 39 -14.26 -11.50 5.99
C LEU A 39 -13.78 -12.00 7.36
N THR A 40 -14.27 -11.42 8.47
CA THR A 40 -13.89 -11.85 9.82
C THR A 40 -14.79 -12.98 10.37
N THR A 41 -15.93 -13.23 9.72
CA THR A 41 -16.88 -14.27 10.16
C THR A 41 -16.61 -15.58 9.43
N SER A 42 -16.11 -16.59 10.14
CA SER A 42 -15.89 -17.95 9.59
C SER A 42 -17.18 -18.67 9.15
N ARG A 43 -18.35 -18.15 9.54
CA ARG A 43 -19.66 -18.70 9.16
C ARG A 43 -20.13 -18.28 7.77
N ALA A 44 -19.53 -17.23 7.20
CA ALA A 44 -19.91 -16.78 5.86
C ALA A 44 -19.43 -17.78 4.79
N PRO A 45 -20.23 -18.02 3.72
CA PRO A 45 -19.81 -18.89 2.62
C PRO A 45 -18.49 -18.43 2.01
N ASN A 46 -17.54 -19.35 1.81
CA ASN A 46 -16.22 -19.05 1.28
C ASN A 46 -16.27 -18.32 -0.07
N ALA A 47 -17.22 -18.66 -0.94
CA ALA A 47 -17.41 -17.97 -2.21
C ALA A 47 -17.70 -16.47 -2.05
N LEU A 48 -18.53 -16.08 -1.08
CA LEU A 48 -18.82 -14.67 -0.78
C LEU A 48 -17.61 -13.98 -0.17
N ARG A 49 -16.84 -14.67 0.67
CA ARG A 49 -15.61 -14.15 1.28
C ARG A 49 -14.55 -13.88 0.21
N VAL A 50 -14.38 -14.78 -0.76
CA VAL A 50 -13.49 -14.57 -1.93
C VAL A 50 -13.94 -13.35 -2.75
N GLN A 51 -15.24 -13.21 -3.01
CA GLN A 51 -15.77 -12.02 -3.70
C GLN A 51 -15.49 -10.73 -2.93
N GLY A 52 -15.68 -10.75 -1.60
CA GLY A 52 -15.33 -9.62 -0.73
C GLY A 52 -13.84 -9.24 -0.82
N MET A 53 -12.95 -10.23 -0.88
CA MET A 53 -11.51 -10.00 -1.08
C MET A 53 -11.19 -9.34 -2.42
N LEU A 54 -11.86 -9.72 -3.50
CA LEU A 54 -11.67 -9.09 -4.81
C LEU A 54 -12.09 -7.61 -4.81
N VAL A 55 -13.11 -7.24 -4.02
CA VAL A 55 -13.48 -5.83 -3.83
C VAL A 55 -12.38 -5.07 -3.08
N LEU A 56 -11.72 -5.70 -2.07
CA LEU A 56 -10.62 -5.07 -1.32
C LEU A 56 -9.40 -4.76 -2.19
N LYS A 57 -9.18 -5.50 -3.27
CA LYS A 57 -8.05 -5.27 -4.18
C LYS A 57 -8.05 -3.84 -4.72
N ASP A 58 -9.22 -3.33 -5.11
CA ASP A 58 -9.39 -2.02 -5.72
C ASP A 58 -9.51 -0.87 -4.69
N MET A 59 -9.59 -1.21 -3.40
CA MET A 59 -9.72 -0.22 -2.33
C MET A 59 -8.34 0.26 -1.82
N PRO A 60 -8.25 1.52 -1.31
CA PRO A 60 -7.02 2.01 -0.70
C PRO A 60 -6.56 1.11 0.45
N ALA A 61 -5.27 0.77 0.49
CA ALA A 61 -4.74 -0.17 1.47
C ALA A 61 -4.82 0.35 2.93
N LYS A 62 -4.88 1.66 3.16
CA LYS A 62 -5.18 2.24 4.48
C LYS A 62 -6.44 1.63 5.11
N VAL A 63 -7.47 1.43 4.27
CA VAL A 63 -8.77 0.91 4.69
C VAL A 63 -8.74 -0.61 4.80
N THR A 64 -7.96 -1.26 3.93
CA THR A 64 -8.00 -2.70 3.72
C THR A 64 -6.84 -3.45 4.36
N GLY A 65 -5.73 -2.79 4.67
CA GLY A 65 -4.49 -3.43 5.14
C GLY A 65 -4.69 -4.29 6.39
N ASN A 66 -5.40 -3.78 7.40
CA ASN A 66 -5.69 -4.56 8.61
C ASN A 66 -6.57 -5.79 8.33
N LEU A 67 -7.52 -5.64 7.40
CA LEU A 67 -8.44 -6.72 7.04
C LEU A 67 -7.72 -7.79 6.21
N LEU A 68 -6.88 -7.38 5.25
CA LEU A 68 -6.03 -8.29 4.48
C LEU A 68 -5.09 -9.09 5.40
N ARG A 69 -4.45 -8.42 6.36
CA ARG A 69 -3.58 -9.11 7.34
C ARG A 69 -4.34 -10.06 8.26
N HIS A 70 -5.52 -9.67 8.70
CA HIS A 70 -6.38 -10.60 9.45
C HIS A 70 -6.67 -11.86 8.64
N THR A 71 -6.92 -11.70 7.34
CA THR A 71 -7.21 -12.81 6.43
C THR A 71 -5.99 -13.72 6.17
N LEU A 72 -4.75 -13.25 6.38
CA LEU A 72 -3.56 -14.12 6.32
C LEU A 72 -3.57 -15.24 7.36
N GLY A 73 -4.31 -15.07 8.46
CA GLY A 73 -4.52 -16.10 9.50
C GLY A 73 -5.79 -16.95 9.30
N ASP A 74 -6.48 -16.81 8.18
CA ASP A 74 -7.74 -17.52 7.93
C ASP A 74 -7.54 -19.02 7.79
N SER A 75 -8.55 -19.81 8.17
CA SER A 75 -8.53 -21.26 8.01
C SER A 75 -8.65 -21.71 6.54
N PHE A 76 -9.28 -20.89 5.68
CA PHE A 76 -9.47 -21.18 4.28
C PHE A 76 -8.26 -20.72 3.45
N GLU A 77 -7.57 -21.67 2.84
CA GLU A 77 -6.28 -21.45 2.16
C GLU A 77 -6.38 -20.45 1.02
N ASP A 78 -7.42 -20.53 0.20
CA ASP A 78 -7.59 -19.64 -0.96
C ASP A 78 -7.69 -18.16 -0.53
N LEU A 79 -8.32 -17.88 0.63
CA LEU A 79 -8.37 -16.52 1.18
C LEU A 79 -7.00 -16.04 1.65
N ARG A 80 -6.21 -16.92 2.29
CA ARG A 80 -4.83 -16.56 2.70
C ARG A 80 -3.97 -16.23 1.49
N LEU A 81 -4.00 -17.09 0.46
CA LEU A 81 -3.24 -16.88 -0.77
C LEU A 81 -3.67 -15.60 -1.50
N LEU A 82 -4.97 -15.33 -1.56
CA LEU A 82 -5.49 -14.13 -2.18
C LEU A 82 -5.08 -12.87 -1.39
N ALA A 83 -5.17 -12.90 -0.06
CA ALA A 83 -4.72 -11.79 0.79
C ALA A 83 -3.23 -11.50 0.60
N TYR A 84 -2.40 -12.56 0.59
CA TYR A 84 -0.97 -12.44 0.32
C TYR A 84 -0.70 -11.83 -1.06
N GLY A 85 -1.36 -12.34 -2.10
CA GLY A 85 -1.20 -11.82 -3.46
C GLY A 85 -1.60 -10.35 -3.61
N ILE A 86 -2.65 -9.90 -2.92
CA ILE A 86 -3.08 -8.49 -2.93
C ILE A 86 -2.03 -7.61 -2.23
N LEU A 87 -1.51 -8.02 -1.07
CA LEU A 87 -0.49 -7.26 -0.35
C LEU A 87 0.82 -7.17 -1.15
N ASP A 88 1.29 -8.29 -1.69
CA ASP A 88 2.49 -8.38 -2.54
C ASP A 88 2.36 -7.49 -3.79
N GLN A 89 1.20 -7.51 -4.44
CA GLN A 89 0.95 -6.66 -5.59
C GLN A 89 1.02 -5.18 -5.23
N LYS A 90 0.41 -4.76 -4.11
CA LYS A 90 0.44 -3.37 -3.65
C LYS A 90 1.86 -2.90 -3.32
N GLU A 91 2.64 -3.74 -2.65
CA GLU A 91 4.06 -3.47 -2.35
C GLU A 91 4.86 -3.29 -3.64
N LYS A 92 4.73 -4.23 -4.59
CA LYS A 92 5.42 -4.18 -5.88
C LYS A 92 5.07 -2.95 -6.72
N GLU A 93 3.82 -2.50 -6.69
CA GLU A 93 3.40 -1.29 -7.39
C GLU A 93 4.10 -0.05 -6.84
N ILE A 94 4.14 0.12 -5.52
CA ILE A 94 4.83 1.25 -4.88
C ILE A 94 6.33 1.17 -5.13
N THR A 95 6.93 -0.02 -5.00
CA THR A 95 8.37 -0.22 -5.23
C THR A 95 8.78 0.13 -6.66
N ARG A 96 7.99 -0.27 -7.65
CA ARG A 96 8.23 0.14 -9.06
C ARG A 96 8.14 1.65 -9.26
N ASP A 97 7.21 2.32 -8.56
CA ASP A 97 7.09 3.77 -8.63
C ASP A 97 8.29 4.46 -7.97
N ILE A 98 8.81 3.90 -6.87
CA ILE A 98 10.06 4.37 -6.23
C ILE A 98 11.24 4.25 -7.22
N GLU A 99 11.43 3.08 -7.84
CA GLU A 99 12.50 2.84 -8.80
C GLU A 99 12.44 3.84 -9.98
N ARG A 100 11.24 4.07 -10.52
CA ARG A 100 11.04 5.06 -11.60
C ARG A 100 11.38 6.47 -11.14
N ALA A 101 10.94 6.86 -9.94
CA ALA A 101 11.20 8.19 -9.41
C ALA A 101 12.69 8.41 -9.11
N LEU A 102 13.40 7.40 -8.60
CA LEU A 102 14.84 7.42 -8.37
C LEU A 102 15.60 7.61 -9.69
N HIS A 103 15.28 6.82 -10.71
CA HIS A 103 15.89 6.94 -12.03
C HIS A 103 15.67 8.32 -12.67
N LEU A 104 14.48 8.89 -12.47
CA LEU A 104 14.18 10.25 -12.93
C LEU A 104 14.95 11.31 -12.13
N LEU A 105 15.14 11.09 -10.82
CA LEU A 105 15.85 12.03 -9.94
C LEU A 105 17.33 12.16 -10.33
N GLU A 106 17.99 11.05 -10.69
CA GLU A 106 19.39 11.03 -11.15
C GLU A 106 19.62 11.96 -12.37
N ARG A 107 18.62 12.09 -13.24
CA ARG A 107 18.69 12.86 -14.49
C ARG A 107 17.98 14.21 -14.41
N ALA A 108 17.39 14.53 -13.24
CA ALA A 108 16.57 15.71 -13.10
C ALA A 108 17.40 16.99 -12.98
N LYS A 109 16.97 18.03 -13.71
CA LYS A 109 17.41 19.42 -13.47
C LYS A 109 16.82 19.91 -12.15
N GLU A 110 17.45 20.91 -11.51
CA GLU A 110 17.06 21.45 -10.21
C GLU A 110 15.55 21.71 -10.08
N SER A 111 14.95 22.37 -11.05
CA SER A 111 13.51 22.68 -11.05
C SER A 111 12.56 21.47 -10.96
N ARG A 112 13.05 20.26 -11.23
CA ARG A 112 12.29 19.01 -11.13
C ARG A 112 12.66 18.19 -9.90
N ARG A 113 13.83 18.43 -9.31
CA ARG A 113 14.34 17.65 -8.15
C ARG A 113 13.39 17.72 -6.97
N TYR A 114 12.91 18.92 -6.63
CA TYR A 114 11.92 19.10 -5.58
C TYR A 114 10.71 18.18 -5.74
N ARG A 115 10.07 18.17 -6.92
CA ARG A 115 8.87 17.36 -7.15
C ARG A 115 9.14 15.86 -7.03
N LEU A 116 10.32 15.43 -7.48
CA LEU A 116 10.72 14.02 -7.39
C LEU A 116 11.10 13.63 -5.96
N ALA A 117 11.80 14.49 -5.22
CA ALA A 117 12.10 14.29 -3.81
C ALA A 117 10.79 14.18 -2.99
N ARG A 118 9.85 15.12 -3.18
CA ARG A 118 8.53 15.05 -2.56
C ARG A 118 7.82 13.73 -2.89
N ARG A 119 7.78 13.33 -4.17
CA ARG A 119 7.16 12.08 -4.59
C ARG A 119 7.81 10.85 -3.97
N LEU A 120 9.14 10.82 -3.88
CA LEU A 120 9.87 9.73 -3.22
C LEU A 120 9.54 9.65 -1.73
N SER A 121 9.52 10.80 -1.03
CA SER A 121 9.10 10.84 0.36
C SER A 121 7.69 10.28 0.55
N GLU A 122 6.73 10.69 -0.29
CA GLU A 122 5.36 10.19 -0.27
C GLU A 122 5.28 8.67 -0.51
N LEU A 123 6.04 8.13 -1.46
CA LEU A 123 6.06 6.69 -1.80
C LEU A 123 6.68 5.85 -0.69
N TYR A 124 7.83 6.26 -0.14
CA TYR A 124 8.45 5.56 1.00
C TYR A 124 7.56 5.62 2.24
N TRP A 125 6.89 6.76 2.48
CA TRP A 125 5.89 6.88 3.54
C TRP A 125 4.70 5.95 3.30
N GLU A 126 4.22 5.83 2.06
CA GLU A 126 3.08 4.99 1.71
C GLU A 126 3.31 3.52 2.03
N LEU A 127 4.52 2.98 1.83
CA LEU A 127 4.89 1.62 2.25
C LEU A 127 4.68 1.41 3.75
N ASN A 128 5.06 2.39 4.57
CA ASN A 128 4.88 2.35 6.02
C ASN A 128 3.42 2.56 6.43
N TYR A 129 2.77 3.53 5.82
CA TYR A 129 1.39 3.90 6.14
C TYR A 129 0.40 2.78 5.82
N GLN A 130 0.65 2.03 4.76
CA GLN A 130 -0.10 0.84 4.40
C GLN A 130 0.35 -0.41 5.18
N ASP A 131 1.38 -0.29 6.03
CA ASP A 131 1.99 -1.37 6.80
C ASP A 131 2.44 -2.55 5.89
N LEU A 132 2.95 -2.24 4.70
CA LEU A 132 3.45 -3.23 3.75
C LEU A 132 4.84 -3.73 4.11
N VAL A 133 5.58 -2.97 4.92
CA VAL A 133 6.94 -3.28 5.36
C VAL A 133 7.02 -3.37 6.88
N ARG A 134 7.94 -4.23 7.40
CA ARG A 134 8.11 -4.49 8.85
C ARG A 134 9.57 -4.59 9.24
N GLY A 135 9.84 -4.60 10.54
CA GLY A 135 11.18 -4.74 11.09
C GLY A 135 12.14 -3.71 10.52
N ASP A 136 13.35 -4.14 10.20
CA ASP A 136 14.44 -3.29 9.71
C ASP A 136 14.08 -2.58 8.38
N ILE A 137 13.29 -3.22 7.53
CA ILE A 137 12.83 -2.61 6.28
C ILE A 137 11.92 -1.42 6.57
N ARG A 138 11.06 -1.51 7.59
CA ARG A 138 10.24 -0.38 8.02
C ARG A 138 11.11 0.80 8.46
N THR A 139 12.11 0.56 9.29
CA THR A 139 13.03 1.60 9.74
C THR A 139 13.74 2.25 8.56
N LEU A 140 14.32 1.44 7.67
CA LEU A 140 15.00 1.93 6.48
C LEU A 140 14.07 2.77 5.57
N THR A 141 12.83 2.34 5.36
CA THR A 141 11.89 3.08 4.52
C THR A 141 11.43 4.39 5.16
N LEU A 142 11.32 4.47 6.51
CA LEU A 142 11.07 5.73 7.23
C LEU A 142 12.25 6.70 7.11
N GLU A 143 13.48 6.21 7.25
CA GLU A 143 14.71 7.00 7.05
C GLU A 143 14.78 7.56 5.62
N ARG A 144 14.47 6.75 4.62
CA ARG A 144 14.41 7.19 3.22
C ARG A 144 13.31 8.23 3.00
N ALA A 145 12.13 8.03 3.59
CA ALA A 145 11.04 9.00 3.51
C ALA A 145 11.45 10.35 4.12
N ALA A 146 12.09 10.34 5.30
CA ALA A 146 12.62 11.55 5.94
C ALA A 146 13.67 12.24 5.10
N PHE A 147 14.66 11.49 4.59
CA PHE A 147 15.74 12.03 3.73
C PHE A 147 15.18 12.77 2.51
N TYR A 148 14.20 12.19 1.82
CA TYR A 148 13.61 12.83 0.66
C TYR A 148 12.65 13.98 1.03
N ALA A 149 12.03 13.95 2.21
CA ALA A 149 11.28 15.09 2.72
C ALA A 149 12.21 16.28 2.97
N ASP A 150 13.35 16.05 3.64
CA ASP A 150 14.35 17.09 3.92
C ASP A 150 14.95 17.66 2.63
N MET A 151 15.30 16.80 1.67
CA MET A 151 15.75 17.23 0.34
C MET A 151 14.72 18.13 -0.36
N GLY A 152 13.43 17.79 -0.27
CA GLY A 152 12.37 18.62 -0.84
C GLY A 152 12.18 19.93 -0.12
N LEU A 153 12.29 19.95 1.22
CA LEU A 153 12.15 21.16 2.04
C LEU A 153 13.34 22.13 1.90
N MET A 154 14.54 21.64 1.52
CA MET A 154 15.66 22.52 1.15
C MET A 154 15.35 23.37 -0.08
N GLU A 155 14.63 22.83 -1.04
CA GLU A 155 14.25 23.51 -2.29
C GLU A 155 12.94 24.33 -2.15
N ALA A 156 12.02 23.85 -1.31
CA ALA A 156 10.70 24.48 -1.10
C ALA A 156 10.34 24.49 0.40
N PRO A 157 10.95 25.38 1.19
CA PRO A 157 10.73 25.46 2.64
C PRO A 157 9.29 25.90 3.01
N GLU A 158 8.54 26.45 2.07
CA GLU A 158 7.14 26.87 2.24
C GLU A 158 6.12 25.78 1.92
N ASP A 159 6.54 24.54 1.55
CA ASP A 159 5.60 23.46 1.30
C ASP A 159 5.00 22.92 2.61
N ALA A 160 3.85 23.47 2.97
CA ALA A 160 3.11 23.04 4.16
C ALA A 160 2.71 21.55 4.15
N GLY A 161 2.47 20.97 2.96
CA GLY A 161 2.13 19.55 2.81
C GLY A 161 3.32 18.66 3.12
N LEU A 162 4.51 19.06 2.69
CA LEU A 162 5.74 18.32 2.94
C LEU A 162 6.18 18.42 4.41
N TRP A 163 5.98 19.57 5.05
CA TRP A 163 6.16 19.73 6.51
C TRP A 163 5.23 18.80 7.30
N LEU A 164 3.96 18.68 6.90
CA LEU A 164 3.04 17.73 7.53
C LEU A 164 3.51 16.28 7.33
N LEU A 165 3.96 15.91 6.13
CA LEU A 165 4.48 14.58 5.86
C LEU A 165 5.71 14.30 6.72
N ARG A 166 6.64 15.24 6.82
CA ARG A 166 7.83 15.17 7.68
C ARG A 166 7.45 14.88 9.14
N GLY A 167 6.46 15.62 9.68
CA GLY A 167 5.97 15.41 11.04
C GLY A 167 5.36 14.02 11.24
N ARG A 168 4.62 13.48 10.26
CA ARG A 168 4.07 12.11 10.33
C ARG A 168 5.16 11.05 10.33
N ILE A 169 6.20 11.23 9.54
CA ILE A 169 7.37 10.34 9.51
C ILE A 169 8.04 10.34 10.88
N GLN A 170 8.28 11.52 11.45
CA GLN A 170 8.89 11.69 12.77
C GLN A 170 8.08 11.03 13.89
N LEU A 171 6.74 11.17 13.88
CA LEU A 171 5.87 10.43 14.82
C LEU A 171 6.07 8.92 14.69
N SER A 172 6.18 8.41 13.46
CA SER A 172 6.38 6.97 13.22
C SER A 172 7.77 6.47 13.63
N GLN A 173 8.74 7.38 13.75
CA GLN A 173 10.09 7.15 14.27
C GLN A 173 10.18 7.31 15.81
N GLY A 174 9.13 7.86 16.44
CA GLY A 174 9.10 8.17 17.88
C GLY A 174 9.69 9.53 18.23
N GLU A 175 10.00 10.37 17.25
CA GLU A 175 10.58 11.72 17.40
C GLU A 175 9.47 12.74 17.66
N ILE A 176 8.82 12.66 18.82
CA ILE A 176 7.59 13.42 19.13
C ILE A 176 7.84 14.93 19.12
N GLY A 177 8.99 15.39 19.66
CA GLY A 177 9.32 16.82 19.74
C GLY A 177 9.48 17.45 18.35
N GLU A 178 10.24 16.79 17.48
CA GLU A 178 10.48 17.20 16.11
C GLU A 178 9.19 17.15 15.27
N ALA A 179 8.39 16.13 15.48
CA ALA A 179 7.10 15.99 14.81
C ALA A 179 6.16 17.14 15.14
N HIS A 180 6.08 17.53 16.40
CA HIS A 180 5.29 18.67 16.83
C HIS A 180 5.77 19.97 16.18
N GLN A 181 7.09 20.19 16.09
CA GLN A 181 7.66 21.36 15.41
C GLN A 181 7.28 21.37 13.94
N SER A 182 7.51 20.26 13.21
CA SER A 182 7.20 20.14 11.78
C SER A 182 5.71 20.40 11.50
N MET A 183 4.82 19.86 12.32
CA MET A 183 3.36 20.08 12.19
C MET A 183 2.94 21.51 12.51
N THR A 184 3.60 22.14 13.49
CA THR A 184 3.38 23.56 13.81
C THR A 184 3.82 24.44 12.64
N PHE A 185 4.94 24.15 11.98
CA PHE A 185 5.37 24.81 10.75
C PHE A 185 4.34 24.67 9.64
N ALA A 186 3.87 23.44 9.38
CA ALA A 186 2.84 23.20 8.38
C ALA A 186 1.58 24.07 8.61
N ARG A 187 1.17 24.21 9.87
CA ARG A 187 0.03 25.06 10.26
C ARG A 187 0.31 26.56 10.03
N ARG A 188 1.51 27.04 10.37
CA ARG A 188 1.92 28.42 10.13
C ARG A 188 1.95 28.79 8.65
N LEU A 189 2.29 27.81 7.78
CA LEU A 189 2.27 27.94 6.33
C LEU A 189 0.85 27.82 5.72
N GLY A 190 -0.20 27.81 6.55
CA GLY A 190 -1.59 27.88 6.11
C GLY A 190 -2.29 26.52 5.99
N LEU A 191 -1.69 25.43 6.45
CA LEU A 191 -2.40 24.16 6.47
C LEU A 191 -3.51 24.18 7.51
N SER A 192 -4.72 23.75 7.12
CA SER A 192 -5.88 23.79 8.01
C SER A 192 -5.67 22.94 9.27
N ALA A 193 -6.14 23.44 10.42
CA ALA A 193 -6.08 22.74 11.70
C ALA A 193 -6.70 21.33 11.63
N ALA A 194 -7.77 21.16 10.86
CA ALA A 194 -8.42 19.87 10.64
C ALA A 194 -7.48 18.78 10.06
N LYS A 195 -6.46 19.17 9.32
CA LYS A 195 -5.47 18.24 8.77
C LYS A 195 -4.31 17.94 9.73
N VAL A 196 -4.03 18.84 10.64
CA VAL A 196 -2.86 18.78 11.55
C VAL A 196 -3.25 18.28 12.95
N ASN A 197 -4.36 18.74 13.51
CA ASN A 197 -4.76 18.43 14.88
C ASN A 197 -4.90 16.93 15.20
N PRO A 198 -5.38 16.04 14.30
CA PRO A 198 -5.44 14.61 14.60
C PRO A 198 -4.08 14.00 14.96
N TRP A 199 -2.99 14.62 14.49
CA TRP A 199 -1.60 14.15 14.70
C TRP A 199 -0.89 14.86 15.87
N LEU A 200 -1.43 16.01 16.33
CA LEU A 200 -0.91 16.74 17.50
C LEU A 200 -1.54 16.25 18.82
N ALA A 201 -2.60 15.45 18.75
CA ALA A 201 -3.33 14.96 19.92
C ALA A 201 -2.87 13.55 20.37
N GLU A 202 -2.00 12.91 19.60
CA GLU A 202 -1.35 11.65 19.94
C GLU A 202 -0.02 11.91 20.66
#